data_de6dc8dd103c613caaf9b887166648ce
#
_entry.id   de6dc8dd103c613caaf9b887166648ce
#
_cell.length_a   1.000
_cell.length_b   1.000
_cell.length_c   1.000
_cell.angle_alpha   90.00
_cell.angle_beta   90.00
_cell.angle_gamma   90.00
#
_symmetry.space_group_name_H-M   'P 1'
#
loop_
_entity.id
_entity.type
_entity.pdbx_description
1 polymer ?
#
loop_
_entity_poly.entity_id
_entity_poly.type
_entity_poly.pdbx_seq_one_letter_code
_entity_poly.pdbx_strand_id
1 'polypeptide(L)'
;MDGFIQLFSEYDVPAAFLVNIELTLWSVLFSLILGVVLVMMRISPISSLRTVAGVYVELFKNLPLTIIMVFMVLGAYAQLKLTFSDTFATNFFWLAVTGLSLYTAAFVCESLRSGINTVPIGQAEAARALGLGFMQSATQIILPQAFRGSVAPLGNTLIALLKNSTVAAAASVATETSSLMSTMIEFHPDVIVQIFLIFAFGYVILIIPIGMLTTYLSNKLAVRR
;
A
#
# COMPACT_ATOMS: atom_id res chain seq x y z
N MET A 1 -8.39 34.17 -14.68
CA MET A 1 -7.52 33.18 -15.36
C MET A 1 -6.07 33.29 -14.91
N ASP A 2 -5.62 34.51 -14.62
CA ASP A 2 -4.21 34.79 -14.26
C ASP A 2 -3.78 34.09 -12.97
N GLY A 3 -4.61 34.04 -11.93
CA GLY A 3 -4.30 33.35 -10.67
C GLY A 3 -4.16 31.82 -10.79
N PHE A 4 -4.88 31.19 -11.72
CA PHE A 4 -4.76 29.73 -11.95
C PHE A 4 -3.44 29.36 -12.66
N ILE A 5 -3.03 30.17 -13.65
CA ILE A 5 -1.76 29.94 -14.35
C ILE A 5 -0.59 30.21 -13.40
N GLN A 6 -0.71 31.23 -12.55
CA GLN A 6 0.29 31.56 -11.54
C GLN A 6 0.57 30.40 -10.57
N LEU A 7 -0.46 29.64 -10.16
CA LEU A 7 -0.28 28.48 -9.27
C LEU A 7 0.67 27.42 -9.87
N PHE A 8 0.59 27.13 -11.17
CA PHE A 8 1.49 26.17 -11.81
C PHE A 8 2.90 26.71 -12.08
N SER A 9 3.10 28.03 -12.07
CA SER A 9 4.44 28.64 -12.17
C SER A 9 5.15 28.72 -10.82
N GLU A 10 4.39 28.79 -9.73
CA GLU A 10 4.90 28.93 -8.37
C GLU A 10 5.09 27.58 -7.66
N TYR A 11 4.21 26.61 -7.95
CA TYR A 11 4.20 25.31 -7.28
C TYR A 11 4.40 24.16 -8.27
N ASP A 12 5.35 23.27 -7.98
CA ASP A 12 5.59 22.08 -8.80
C ASP A 12 4.64 20.95 -8.42
N VAL A 13 3.38 21.09 -8.84
CA VAL A 13 2.33 20.08 -8.63
C VAL A 13 2.70 18.70 -9.22
N PRO A 14 3.26 18.61 -10.46
CA PRO A 14 3.71 17.32 -10.99
C PRO A 14 4.75 16.63 -10.12
N ALA A 15 5.72 17.37 -9.57
CA ALA A 15 6.73 16.80 -8.67
C ALA A 15 6.10 16.21 -7.40
N ALA A 16 5.10 16.86 -6.82
CA ALA A 16 4.39 16.35 -5.66
C ALA A 16 3.66 15.02 -5.98
N PHE A 17 3.03 14.89 -7.14
CA PHE A 17 2.44 13.62 -7.59
C PHE A 17 3.50 12.53 -7.81
N LEU A 18 4.69 12.87 -8.32
CA LEU A 18 5.79 11.92 -8.45
C LEU A 18 6.24 11.38 -7.09
N VAL A 19 6.32 12.23 -6.06
CA VAL A 19 6.63 11.79 -4.68
C VAL A 19 5.58 10.77 -4.18
N ASN A 20 4.29 11.01 -4.41
CA ASN A 20 3.25 10.04 -4.03
C ASN A 20 3.32 8.74 -4.83
N ILE A 21 3.71 8.79 -6.11
CA ILE A 21 3.96 7.60 -6.92
C ILE A 21 5.17 6.83 -6.35
N GLU A 22 6.27 7.49 -6.02
CA GLU A 22 7.45 6.85 -5.43
C GLU A 22 7.14 6.23 -4.07
N LEU A 23 6.44 6.95 -3.17
CA LEU A 23 5.95 6.43 -1.90
C LEU A 23 5.12 5.15 -2.13
N THR A 24 4.22 5.19 -3.11
CA THR A 24 3.36 4.04 -3.44
C THR A 24 4.18 2.87 -3.95
N LEU A 25 5.09 3.06 -4.90
CA LEU A 25 5.88 1.98 -5.51
C LEU A 25 6.76 1.27 -4.48
N TRP A 26 7.49 2.01 -3.64
CA TRP A 26 8.28 1.42 -2.58
C TRP A 26 7.43 0.70 -1.55
N SER A 27 6.32 1.31 -1.16
CA SER A 27 5.41 0.69 -0.18
C SER A 27 4.71 -0.56 -0.74
N VAL A 28 4.37 -0.60 -2.03
CA VAL A 28 3.87 -1.82 -2.69
C VAL A 28 4.89 -2.93 -2.61
N LEU A 29 6.15 -2.64 -2.97
CA LEU A 29 7.22 -3.63 -2.96
C LEU A 29 7.38 -4.27 -1.57
N PHE A 30 7.54 -3.45 -0.53
CA PHE A 30 7.74 -3.96 0.82
C PHE A 30 6.49 -4.58 1.43
N SER A 31 5.30 -4.02 1.15
CA SER A 31 4.04 -4.60 1.63
C SER A 31 3.70 -5.93 0.95
N LEU A 32 4.06 -6.13 -0.31
CA LEU A 32 3.92 -7.42 -0.98
C LEU A 32 4.82 -8.48 -0.35
N ILE A 33 6.10 -8.15 -0.12
CA ILE A 33 7.04 -9.08 0.52
C ILE A 33 6.52 -9.47 1.91
N LEU A 34 6.21 -8.49 2.76
CA LEU A 34 5.72 -8.74 4.10
C LEU A 34 4.35 -9.43 4.11
N GLY A 35 3.45 -9.06 3.21
CA GLY A 35 2.13 -9.66 3.08
C GLY A 35 2.17 -11.14 2.66
N VAL A 36 3.12 -11.51 1.79
CA VAL A 36 3.37 -12.93 1.44
C VAL A 36 3.90 -13.68 2.65
N VAL A 37 4.84 -13.12 3.41
CA VAL A 37 5.34 -13.74 4.65
C VAL A 37 4.19 -13.94 5.64
N LEU A 38 3.38 -12.92 5.86
CA LEU A 38 2.22 -12.98 6.78
C LEU A 38 1.20 -14.03 6.35
N VAL A 39 0.87 -14.13 5.06
CA VAL A 39 -0.11 -15.14 4.61
C VAL A 39 0.47 -16.55 4.74
N MET A 40 1.76 -16.74 4.47
CA MET A 40 2.43 -18.03 4.70
C MET A 40 2.39 -18.44 6.18
N MET A 41 2.62 -17.48 7.09
CA MET A 41 2.47 -17.73 8.53
C MET A 41 1.02 -18.10 8.89
N ARG A 42 0.02 -17.42 8.30
CA ARG A 42 -1.41 -17.67 8.57
C ARG A 42 -1.92 -19.02 8.09
N ILE A 43 -1.34 -19.59 7.04
CA ILE A 43 -1.70 -20.94 6.55
C ILE A 43 -0.80 -22.04 7.11
N SER A 44 0.24 -21.69 7.88
CA SER A 44 1.20 -22.62 8.47
C SER A 44 0.52 -23.64 9.40
N PRO A 45 1.01 -24.89 9.46
CA PRO A 45 0.58 -25.87 10.46
C PRO A 45 0.95 -25.47 11.89
N ILE A 46 1.92 -24.54 12.07
CA ILE A 46 2.41 -24.10 13.38
C ILE A 46 1.47 -23.04 13.97
N SER A 47 0.83 -23.36 15.10
CA SER A 47 -0.18 -22.50 15.73
C SER A 47 0.36 -21.12 16.16
N SER A 48 1.58 -21.07 16.69
CA SER A 48 2.21 -19.80 17.09
C SER A 48 2.40 -18.84 15.92
N LEU A 49 2.81 -19.33 14.75
CA LEU A 49 2.95 -18.51 13.55
C LEU A 49 1.60 -17.95 13.08
N ARG A 50 0.56 -18.79 13.09
CA ARG A 50 -0.81 -18.34 12.74
C ARG A 50 -1.29 -17.25 13.69
N THR A 51 -1.05 -17.42 14.99
CA THR A 51 -1.45 -16.43 16.00
C THR A 51 -0.73 -15.12 15.82
N VAL A 52 0.60 -15.13 15.69
CA VAL A 52 1.41 -13.91 15.49
C VAL A 52 0.96 -13.14 14.24
N ALA A 53 0.81 -13.83 13.10
CA ALA A 53 0.35 -13.20 11.88
C ALA A 53 -1.11 -12.71 11.99
N GLY A 54 -1.96 -13.44 12.72
CA GLY A 54 -3.33 -13.02 13.02
C GLY A 54 -3.38 -11.72 13.81
N VAL A 55 -2.64 -11.66 14.91
CA VAL A 55 -2.54 -10.46 15.77
C VAL A 55 -2.00 -9.27 14.99
N TYR A 56 -0.95 -9.46 14.17
CA TYR A 56 -0.42 -8.41 13.30
C TYR A 56 -1.51 -7.84 12.38
N VAL A 57 -2.19 -8.71 11.65
CA VAL A 57 -3.20 -8.29 10.67
C VAL A 57 -4.35 -7.57 11.36
N GLU A 58 -4.87 -8.11 12.47
CA GLU A 58 -5.96 -7.45 13.22
C GLU A 58 -5.52 -6.11 13.81
N LEU A 59 -4.29 -6.00 14.32
CA LEU A 59 -3.75 -4.75 14.85
C LEU A 59 -3.70 -3.67 13.76
N PHE A 60 -3.00 -3.95 12.65
CA PHE A 60 -2.78 -2.94 11.61
C PHE A 60 -4.05 -2.58 10.83
N LYS A 61 -4.99 -3.49 10.65
CA LYS A 61 -6.28 -3.19 10.01
C LYS A 61 -7.17 -2.29 10.85
N ASN A 62 -7.07 -2.36 12.17
CA ASN A 62 -7.93 -1.62 13.09
C ASN A 62 -7.29 -0.33 13.61
N LEU A 63 -6.01 -0.07 13.33
CA LEU A 63 -5.36 1.19 13.63
C LEU A 63 -5.58 2.21 12.52
N PRO A 64 -5.93 3.46 12.82
CA PRO A 64 -5.91 4.54 11.83
C PRO A 64 -4.51 4.75 11.26
N LEU A 65 -4.38 4.83 9.93
CA LEU A 65 -3.10 5.03 9.27
C LEU A 65 -2.36 6.28 9.78
N THR A 66 -3.09 7.36 10.05
CA THR A 66 -2.50 8.60 10.58
C THR A 66 -1.78 8.37 11.91
N ILE A 67 -2.30 7.51 12.78
CA ILE A 67 -1.64 7.17 14.06
C ILE A 67 -0.32 6.45 13.78
N ILE A 68 -0.29 5.54 12.80
CA ILE A 68 0.94 4.85 12.40
C ILE A 68 1.97 5.86 11.87
N MET A 69 1.54 6.81 11.03
CA MET A 69 2.44 7.86 10.51
C MET A 69 3.01 8.75 11.61
N VAL A 70 2.18 9.21 12.52
CA VAL A 70 2.63 9.99 13.68
C VAL A 70 3.58 9.16 14.56
N PHE A 71 3.31 7.86 14.75
CA PHE A 71 4.22 6.98 15.48
C PHE A 71 5.58 6.84 14.78
N MET A 72 5.63 6.81 13.44
CA MET A 72 6.91 6.78 12.72
C MET A 72 7.77 8.00 13.02
N VAL A 73 7.16 9.18 13.21
CA VAL A 73 7.90 10.41 13.57
C VAL A 73 8.21 10.46 15.06
N LEU A 74 7.18 10.36 15.91
CA LEU A 74 7.34 10.59 17.35
C LEU A 74 7.90 9.36 18.07
N GLY A 75 7.50 8.16 17.67
CA GLY A 75 7.96 6.90 18.25
C GLY A 75 9.29 6.43 17.64
N ALA A 76 9.25 6.07 16.35
CA ALA A 76 10.39 5.44 15.70
C ALA A 76 11.56 6.41 15.55
N TYR A 77 11.36 7.61 15.00
CA TYR A 77 12.44 8.58 14.82
C TYR A 77 12.84 9.27 16.12
N ALA A 78 11.88 9.94 16.81
CA ALA A 78 12.25 10.81 17.92
C ALA A 78 12.66 10.02 19.19
N GLN A 79 11.96 8.91 19.51
CA GLN A 79 12.24 8.11 20.71
C GLN A 79 13.25 6.98 20.45
N LEU A 80 13.01 6.16 19.41
CA LEU A 80 13.87 5.02 19.12
C LEU A 80 15.09 5.37 18.28
N LYS A 81 15.21 6.64 17.82
CA LYS A 81 16.32 7.15 17.00
C LYS A 81 16.54 6.38 15.71
N LEU A 82 15.44 5.80 15.16
CA LEU A 82 15.49 5.10 13.89
C LEU A 82 15.70 6.09 12.75
N THR A 83 16.84 6.00 12.07
CA THR A 83 17.20 6.85 10.94
C THR A 83 17.58 6.00 9.74
N PHE A 84 17.13 6.39 8.56
CA PHE A 84 17.44 5.76 7.28
C PHE A 84 18.42 6.59 6.45
N SER A 85 18.56 7.89 6.75
CA SER A 85 19.40 8.83 6.01
C SER A 85 19.76 10.02 6.89
N ASP A 86 20.90 10.62 6.62
CA ASP A 86 21.33 11.89 7.26
C ASP A 86 20.54 13.09 6.71
N THR A 87 20.00 12.98 5.50
CA THR A 87 19.17 14.03 4.90
C THR A 87 17.75 13.94 5.45
N PHE A 88 17.26 15.03 6.03
CA PHE A 88 15.95 15.11 6.67
C PHE A 88 14.82 14.63 5.74
N ALA A 89 14.73 15.17 4.53
CA ALA A 89 13.69 14.81 3.57
C ALA A 89 13.71 13.31 3.21
N THR A 90 14.88 12.76 2.91
CA THR A 90 15.03 11.34 2.57
C THR A 90 14.71 10.45 3.76
N ASN A 91 15.09 10.86 4.98
CA ASN A 91 14.81 10.11 6.19
C ASN A 91 13.29 9.98 6.43
N PHE A 92 12.54 11.09 6.34
CA PHE A 92 11.10 11.07 6.56
C PHE A 92 10.34 10.39 5.41
N PHE A 93 10.86 10.47 4.18
CA PHE A 93 10.36 9.67 3.06
C PHE A 93 10.40 8.17 3.40
N TRP A 94 11.54 7.64 3.87
CA TRP A 94 11.67 6.21 4.20
C TRP A 94 10.90 5.81 5.45
N LEU A 95 10.74 6.70 6.43
CA LEU A 95 9.85 6.49 7.56
C LEU A 95 8.40 6.36 7.10
N ALA A 96 7.95 7.22 6.19
CA ALA A 96 6.62 7.15 5.60
C ALA A 96 6.42 5.85 4.79
N VAL A 97 7.40 5.48 3.94
CA VAL A 97 7.39 4.19 3.21
C VAL A 97 7.27 3.02 4.18
N THR A 98 8.00 3.03 5.29
CA THR A 98 7.94 1.97 6.30
C THR A 98 6.54 1.89 6.93
N GLY A 99 5.98 3.01 7.37
CA GLY A 99 4.63 3.07 7.95
C GLY A 99 3.55 2.59 6.97
N LEU A 100 3.59 3.08 5.73
CA LEU A 100 2.67 2.65 4.65
C LEU A 100 2.82 1.15 4.37
N SER A 101 4.05 0.64 4.36
CA SER A 101 4.32 -0.78 4.08
C SER A 101 3.79 -1.68 5.18
N LEU A 102 4.03 -1.35 6.45
CA LEU A 102 3.52 -2.10 7.60
C LEU A 102 1.99 -2.12 7.60
N TYR A 103 1.36 -0.98 7.38
CA TYR A 103 -0.10 -0.88 7.29
C TYR A 103 -0.66 -1.71 6.13
N THR A 104 -0.12 -1.51 4.92
CA THR A 104 -0.64 -2.13 3.70
C THR A 104 -0.40 -3.64 3.67
N ALA A 105 0.66 -4.14 4.29
CA ALA A 105 0.96 -5.57 4.36
C ALA A 105 -0.16 -6.40 5.00
N ALA A 106 -0.91 -5.84 5.95
CA ALA A 106 -2.08 -6.48 6.54
C ALA A 106 -3.18 -6.70 5.49
N PHE A 107 -3.43 -5.72 4.62
CA PHE A 107 -4.43 -5.81 3.55
C PHE A 107 -3.96 -6.70 2.40
N VAL A 108 -2.66 -6.70 2.08
CA VAL A 108 -2.07 -7.64 1.13
C VAL A 108 -2.22 -9.08 1.63
N CYS A 109 -1.94 -9.33 2.91
CA CYS A 109 -2.14 -10.64 3.54
C CYS A 109 -3.60 -11.11 3.39
N GLU A 110 -4.58 -10.26 3.69
CA GLU A 110 -6.00 -10.60 3.54
C GLU A 110 -6.40 -10.81 2.07
N SER A 111 -5.87 -9.99 1.16
CA SER A 111 -6.10 -10.15 -0.28
C SER A 111 -5.59 -11.50 -0.78
N LEU A 112 -4.38 -11.90 -0.39
CA LEU A 112 -3.81 -13.20 -0.73
C LEU A 112 -4.58 -14.35 -0.06
N ARG A 113 -5.00 -14.20 1.19
CA ARG A 113 -5.83 -15.18 1.88
C ARG A 113 -7.18 -15.40 1.19
N SER A 114 -7.79 -14.32 0.70
CA SER A 114 -8.99 -14.40 -0.14
C SER A 114 -8.74 -15.24 -1.40
N GLY A 115 -7.60 -15.05 -2.06
CA GLY A 115 -7.18 -15.86 -3.21
C GLY A 115 -6.93 -17.32 -2.85
N ILE A 116 -6.30 -17.61 -1.71
CA ILE A 116 -6.10 -18.99 -1.23
C ILE A 116 -7.43 -19.72 -1.07
N ASN A 117 -8.45 -19.03 -0.57
CA ASN A 117 -9.78 -19.60 -0.40
C ASN A 117 -10.47 -19.96 -1.73
N THR A 118 -9.95 -19.49 -2.87
CA THR A 118 -10.44 -19.88 -4.20
C THR A 118 -9.80 -21.17 -4.72
N VAL A 119 -8.70 -21.62 -4.10
CA VAL A 119 -7.99 -22.84 -4.51
C VAL A 119 -8.76 -24.06 -3.97
N PRO A 120 -9.12 -25.03 -4.83
CA PRO A 120 -9.81 -26.24 -4.39
C PRO A 120 -8.98 -27.01 -3.33
N ILE A 121 -9.63 -27.46 -2.26
CA ILE A 121 -8.98 -28.20 -1.16
C ILE A 121 -8.26 -29.46 -1.67
N GLY A 122 -8.81 -30.12 -2.69
CA GLY A 122 -8.19 -31.28 -3.33
C GLY A 122 -6.77 -31.04 -3.87
N GLN A 123 -6.40 -29.79 -4.19
CA GLN A 123 -5.03 -29.47 -4.60
C GLN A 123 -4.04 -29.65 -3.43
N ALA A 124 -4.41 -29.23 -2.25
CA ALA A 124 -3.60 -29.41 -1.04
C ALA A 124 -3.55 -30.88 -0.61
N GLU A 125 -4.64 -31.62 -0.80
CA GLU A 125 -4.70 -33.04 -0.51
C GLU A 125 -3.87 -33.88 -1.47
N ALA A 126 -3.95 -33.59 -2.78
CA ALA A 126 -3.13 -34.22 -3.79
C ALA A 126 -1.64 -33.97 -3.57
N ALA A 127 -1.26 -32.73 -3.23
CA ALA A 127 0.11 -32.39 -2.90
C ALA A 127 0.65 -33.24 -1.72
N ARG A 128 -0.15 -33.40 -0.68
CA ARG A 128 0.21 -34.25 0.47
C ARG A 128 0.30 -35.73 0.09
N ALA A 129 -0.61 -36.22 -0.75
CA ALA A 129 -0.56 -37.62 -1.23
C ALA A 129 0.70 -37.91 -2.05
N LEU A 130 1.26 -36.89 -2.73
CA LEU A 130 2.53 -36.96 -3.43
C LEU A 130 3.76 -36.78 -2.51
N GLY A 131 3.56 -36.63 -1.20
CA GLY A 131 4.64 -36.45 -0.21
C GLY A 131 5.24 -35.06 -0.14
N LEU A 132 4.60 -34.05 -0.78
CA LEU A 132 5.09 -32.67 -0.70
C LEU A 132 4.92 -32.10 0.71
N GLY A 133 6.00 -31.52 1.24
CA GLY A 133 5.96 -30.80 2.51
C GLY A 133 5.15 -29.48 2.40
N PHE A 134 4.85 -28.88 3.55
CA PHE A 134 4.06 -27.63 3.61
C PHE A 134 4.60 -26.53 2.70
N MET A 135 5.91 -26.25 2.78
CA MET A 135 6.53 -25.18 2.00
C MET A 135 6.44 -25.45 0.49
N GLN A 136 6.69 -26.70 0.07
CA GLN A 136 6.60 -27.09 -1.34
C GLN A 136 5.16 -26.97 -1.85
N SER A 137 4.19 -27.49 -1.11
CA SER A 137 2.77 -27.40 -1.45
C SER A 137 2.30 -25.94 -1.53
N ALA A 138 2.71 -25.11 -0.56
CA ALA A 138 2.34 -23.70 -0.52
C ALA A 138 2.95 -22.92 -1.68
N THR A 139 4.25 -23.05 -1.94
CA THR A 139 4.96 -22.21 -2.93
C THR A 139 4.76 -22.70 -4.37
N GLN A 140 4.66 -24.00 -4.60
CA GLN A 140 4.60 -24.56 -5.95
C GLN A 140 3.16 -24.77 -6.46
N ILE A 141 2.18 -24.94 -5.57
CA ILE A 141 0.81 -25.29 -5.96
C ILE A 141 -0.19 -24.21 -5.52
N ILE A 142 -0.20 -23.86 -4.23
CA ILE A 142 -1.28 -23.03 -3.66
C ILE A 142 -1.07 -21.56 -4.01
N LEU A 143 0.10 -20.98 -3.71
CA LEU A 143 0.35 -19.54 -3.91
C LEU A 143 0.23 -19.11 -5.39
N PRO A 144 0.76 -19.85 -6.40
CA PRO A 144 0.60 -19.45 -7.79
C PRO A 144 -0.87 -19.36 -8.23
N GLN A 145 -1.72 -20.26 -7.72
CA GLN A 145 -3.16 -20.24 -7.99
C GLN A 145 -3.84 -19.12 -7.19
N ALA A 146 -3.48 -18.96 -5.92
CA ALA A 146 -3.99 -17.92 -5.04
C ALA A 146 -3.70 -16.51 -5.58
N PHE A 147 -2.51 -16.27 -6.12
CA PHE A 147 -2.18 -14.98 -6.76
C PHE A 147 -3.15 -14.62 -7.88
N ARG A 148 -3.54 -15.58 -8.72
CA ARG A 148 -4.52 -15.36 -9.78
C ARG A 148 -5.89 -14.98 -9.20
N GLY A 149 -6.32 -15.64 -8.14
CA GLY A 149 -7.56 -15.33 -7.43
C GLY A 149 -7.52 -14.02 -6.63
N SER A 150 -6.32 -13.51 -6.36
CA SER A 150 -6.11 -12.29 -5.56
C SER A 150 -5.96 -11.02 -6.39
N VAL A 151 -5.92 -11.10 -7.73
CA VAL A 151 -5.63 -9.93 -8.59
C VAL A 151 -6.58 -8.76 -8.31
N ALA A 152 -7.89 -9.02 -8.23
CA ALA A 152 -8.87 -7.97 -7.95
C ALA A 152 -8.69 -7.34 -6.55
N PRO A 153 -8.64 -8.10 -5.44
CA PRO A 153 -8.42 -7.51 -4.12
C PRO A 153 -7.04 -6.86 -3.97
N LEU A 154 -5.99 -7.39 -4.59
CA LEU A 154 -4.66 -6.74 -4.61
C LEU A 154 -4.69 -5.41 -5.36
N GLY A 155 -5.39 -5.33 -6.49
CA GLY A 155 -5.56 -4.08 -7.22
C GLY A 155 -6.32 -3.04 -6.42
N ASN A 156 -7.37 -3.43 -5.70
CA ASN A 156 -8.07 -2.52 -4.79
C ASN A 156 -7.15 -2.03 -3.65
N THR A 157 -6.28 -2.91 -3.13
CA THR A 157 -5.28 -2.54 -2.12
C THR A 157 -4.26 -1.56 -2.70
N LEU A 158 -3.81 -1.72 -3.94
CA LEU A 158 -2.92 -0.80 -4.63
C LEU A 158 -3.55 0.58 -4.83
N ILE A 159 -4.80 0.64 -5.28
CA ILE A 159 -5.55 1.89 -5.43
C ILE A 159 -5.72 2.58 -4.06
N ALA A 160 -6.03 1.81 -3.03
CA ALA A 160 -6.13 2.34 -1.66
C ALA A 160 -4.78 2.89 -1.17
N LEU A 161 -3.68 2.19 -1.42
CA LEU A 161 -2.34 2.63 -1.04
C LEU A 161 -1.94 3.93 -1.74
N LEU A 162 -2.23 4.08 -3.05
CA LEU A 162 -1.96 5.32 -3.77
C LEU A 162 -2.72 6.52 -3.15
N LYS A 163 -3.98 6.32 -2.75
CA LYS A 163 -4.73 7.36 -2.02
C LYS A 163 -4.18 7.59 -0.61
N ASN A 164 -3.79 6.54 0.07
CA ASN A 164 -3.23 6.60 1.42
C ASN A 164 -1.84 7.22 1.47
N SER A 165 -1.12 7.32 0.33
CA SER A 165 0.18 8.00 0.29
C SER A 165 0.09 9.47 0.68
N THR A 166 -1.09 10.11 0.54
CA THR A 166 -1.34 11.48 1.04
C THR A 166 -1.20 11.60 2.56
N VAL A 167 -1.38 10.51 3.31
CA VAL A 167 -1.23 10.53 4.77
C VAL A 167 0.26 10.63 5.18
N ALA A 168 1.20 10.54 4.23
CA ALA A 168 2.62 10.79 4.46
C ALA A 168 2.92 12.24 4.91
N ALA A 169 2.01 13.18 4.68
CA ALA A 169 2.03 14.50 5.32
C ALA A 169 2.17 14.40 6.85
N ALA A 170 1.44 13.48 7.48
CA ALA A 170 1.52 13.23 8.92
C ALA A 170 2.85 12.60 9.36
N ALA A 171 3.63 12.05 8.43
CA ALA A 171 5.00 11.60 8.63
C ALA A 171 6.05 12.64 8.22
N SER A 172 5.67 13.92 8.12
CA SER A 172 6.54 15.06 7.79
C SER A 172 7.16 15.00 6.38
N VAL A 173 6.50 14.34 5.42
CA VAL A 173 6.90 14.40 4.01
C VAL A 173 6.32 15.67 3.40
N ALA A 174 7.09 16.75 3.42
CA ALA A 174 6.61 18.08 3.04
C ALA A 174 6.36 18.26 1.52
N THR A 175 6.93 17.39 0.69
CA THR A 175 6.90 17.49 -0.77
C THR A 175 5.78 16.67 -1.43
N GLU A 176 4.99 15.95 -0.64
CA GLU A 176 3.88 15.16 -1.17
C GLU A 176 2.61 16.03 -1.40
N THR A 177 1.65 15.49 -2.14
CA THR A 177 0.49 16.24 -2.65
C THR A 177 -0.38 16.88 -1.57
N SER A 178 -0.60 16.23 -0.41
CA SER A 178 -1.45 16.79 0.66
C SER A 178 -0.77 17.95 1.37
N SER A 179 0.54 17.84 1.61
CA SER A 179 1.36 18.92 2.16
C SER A 179 1.39 20.12 1.21
N LEU A 180 1.64 19.87 -0.07
CA LEU A 180 1.66 20.93 -1.09
C LEU A 180 0.29 21.61 -1.20
N MET A 181 -0.81 20.82 -1.27
CA MET A 181 -2.17 21.37 -1.33
C MET A 181 -2.47 22.27 -0.12
N SER A 182 -2.08 21.85 1.08
CA SER A 182 -2.26 22.64 2.31
C SER A 182 -1.50 23.96 2.24
N THR A 183 -0.25 23.94 1.77
CA THR A 183 0.57 25.14 1.56
C THR A 183 -0.07 26.09 0.52
N MET A 184 -0.53 25.55 -0.62
CA MET A 184 -1.20 26.36 -1.64
C MET A 184 -2.47 27.02 -1.10
N ILE A 185 -3.28 26.31 -0.30
CA ILE A 185 -4.50 26.85 0.31
C ILE A 185 -4.15 27.97 1.32
N GLU A 186 -3.08 27.80 2.09
CA GLU A 186 -2.65 28.78 3.09
C GLU A 186 -2.25 30.11 2.45
N PHE A 187 -1.52 30.06 1.33
CA PHE A 187 -1.04 31.26 0.64
C PHE A 187 -2.02 31.83 -0.41
N HIS A 188 -2.94 31.01 -0.92
CA HIS A 188 -3.92 31.39 -1.95
C HIS A 188 -5.35 30.97 -1.59
N PRO A 189 -5.91 31.49 -0.47
CA PRO A 189 -7.24 31.09 0.00
C PRO A 189 -8.38 31.54 -0.94
N ASP A 190 -8.14 32.51 -1.83
CA ASP A 190 -9.08 33.01 -2.81
C ASP A 190 -9.38 32.03 -3.95
N VAL A 191 -8.48 31.05 -4.19
CA VAL A 191 -8.61 30.04 -5.25
C VAL A 191 -8.67 28.61 -4.71
N ILE A 192 -9.17 28.41 -3.49
CA ILE A 192 -9.24 27.11 -2.80
C ILE A 192 -9.95 26.02 -3.61
N VAL A 193 -11.02 26.38 -4.34
CA VAL A 193 -11.79 25.41 -5.14
C VAL A 193 -10.97 24.94 -6.32
N GLN A 194 -10.23 25.83 -6.96
CA GLN A 194 -9.35 25.51 -8.10
C GLN A 194 -8.21 24.62 -7.63
N ILE A 195 -7.58 24.92 -6.49
CA ILE A 195 -6.53 24.08 -5.88
C ILE A 195 -7.09 22.68 -5.62
N PHE A 196 -8.23 22.56 -4.96
CA PHE A 196 -8.88 21.27 -4.73
C PHE A 196 -9.10 20.49 -6.03
N LEU A 197 -9.62 21.14 -7.07
CA LEU A 197 -9.89 20.48 -8.36
C LEU A 197 -8.61 19.98 -9.03
N ILE A 198 -7.49 20.73 -8.95
CA ILE A 198 -6.20 20.29 -9.50
C ILE A 198 -5.80 18.94 -8.90
N PHE A 199 -5.78 18.83 -7.56
CA PHE A 199 -5.39 17.58 -6.89
C PHE A 199 -6.43 16.48 -7.10
N ALA A 200 -7.74 16.79 -7.06
CA ALA A 200 -8.78 15.81 -7.32
C ALA A 200 -8.67 15.21 -8.73
N PHE A 201 -8.52 16.02 -9.76
CA PHE A 201 -8.32 15.53 -11.13
C PHE A 201 -7.00 14.80 -11.31
N GLY A 202 -5.92 15.25 -10.67
CA GLY A 202 -4.63 14.56 -10.67
C GLY A 202 -4.76 13.13 -10.15
N TYR A 203 -5.43 12.92 -9.02
CA TYR A 203 -5.70 11.57 -8.49
C TYR A 203 -6.61 10.74 -9.40
N VAL A 204 -7.65 11.35 -9.99
CA VAL A 204 -8.52 10.66 -10.96
C VAL A 204 -7.71 10.14 -12.15
N ILE A 205 -6.81 10.97 -12.71
CA ILE A 205 -5.94 10.61 -13.84
C ILE A 205 -5.01 9.43 -13.45
N LEU A 206 -4.48 9.41 -12.23
CA LEU A 206 -3.60 8.33 -11.77
C LEU A 206 -4.36 7.04 -11.47
N ILE A 207 -5.55 7.13 -10.87
CA ILE A 207 -6.29 5.96 -10.38
C ILE A 207 -7.02 5.23 -11.50
N ILE A 208 -7.59 5.93 -12.48
CA ILE A 208 -8.35 5.31 -13.57
C ILE A 208 -7.52 4.27 -14.34
N PRO A 209 -6.29 4.56 -14.82
CA PRO A 209 -5.48 3.57 -15.52
C PRO A 209 -5.18 2.33 -14.67
N ILE A 210 -4.89 2.52 -13.38
CA ILE A 210 -4.62 1.42 -12.44
C ILE A 210 -5.86 0.55 -12.27
N GLY A 211 -7.03 1.15 -12.11
CA GLY A 211 -8.31 0.45 -12.00
C GLY A 211 -8.67 -0.34 -13.26
N MET A 212 -8.47 0.26 -14.45
CA MET A 212 -8.68 -0.40 -15.73
C MET A 212 -7.72 -1.58 -15.91
N LEU A 213 -6.43 -1.40 -15.61
CA LEU A 213 -5.43 -2.46 -15.67
C LEU A 213 -5.76 -3.61 -14.73
N THR A 214 -6.14 -3.31 -13.49
CA THR A 214 -6.54 -4.30 -12.49
C THR A 214 -7.75 -5.10 -12.95
N THR A 215 -8.77 -4.43 -13.48
CA THR A 215 -9.98 -5.09 -14.01
C THR A 215 -9.63 -5.97 -15.21
N TYR A 216 -8.81 -5.49 -16.13
CA TYR A 216 -8.35 -6.26 -17.28
C TYR A 216 -7.59 -7.52 -16.85
N LEU A 217 -6.62 -7.38 -15.95
CA LEU A 217 -5.83 -8.50 -15.44
C LEU A 217 -6.70 -9.49 -14.66
N SER A 218 -7.61 -9.01 -13.84
CA SER A 218 -8.56 -9.86 -13.09
C SER A 218 -9.40 -10.71 -14.05
N ASN A 219 -9.97 -10.10 -15.10
CA ASN A 219 -10.76 -10.83 -16.09
C ASN A 219 -9.95 -11.85 -16.91
N LYS A 220 -8.69 -11.49 -17.25
CA LYS A 220 -7.78 -12.36 -18.02
C LYS A 220 -7.27 -13.55 -17.19
N LEU A 221 -7.01 -13.34 -15.90
CA LEU A 221 -6.46 -14.34 -14.99
C LEU A 221 -7.55 -15.09 -14.21
N ALA A 222 -8.81 -14.67 -14.35
CA ALA A 222 -9.93 -15.37 -13.72
C ALA A 222 -9.94 -16.84 -14.11
N VAL A 223 -9.87 -17.71 -13.12
CA VAL A 223 -10.02 -19.14 -13.34
C VAL A 223 -11.50 -19.38 -13.68
N ARG A 224 -11.79 -19.70 -14.94
CA ARG A 224 -13.13 -20.17 -15.32
C ARG A 224 -13.39 -21.47 -14.55
N ARG A 225 -14.40 -21.43 -13.69
CA ARG A 225 -14.94 -22.60 -12.99
C ARG A 225 -15.88 -23.36 -13.91
#